data_23f7a2a0f783cac06327472536fe1163
#
_entry.id   23f7a2a0f783cac06327472536fe1163
#
_cell.length_a   1.000
_cell.length_b   1.000
_cell.length_c   1.000
_cell.angle_alpha   90.00
_cell.angle_beta   90.00
_cell.angle_gamma   90.00
#
_symmetry.space_group_name_H-M   'P 1'
#
loop_
_entity.id
_entity.type
_entity.pdbx_description
1 polymer ?
#
loop_
_entity_poly.entity_id
_entity_poly.type
_entity_poly.pdbx_seq_one_letter_code
_entity_poly.pdbx_strand_id
1 'polypeptide(L)'
;MINKLYLLLLMVFFSSYFQSLVDEDPLPTLGDYSSASISLSGEYSLGRIWLSMYRGSTKEHSDPLMRTYLEDLIYRLSETSEVQDRRFEFIILEDKTINAFAAPGGIIGINLGMFLNTEREGELASVMCHELAHLSQRHYARSQNKVSPLTNALMVLGSIAVAAASRNPEAILIAPAAMQQMSINFTRSNEKEADRIGFNNLVKAGFNPDDMTMMFQRMQSKYQNEDSEQFSYLMTHPLPSERLS
;
A
#
# COMPACT_ATOMS: atom_id res chain seq x y z
N MET A 1 42.60 -33.72 0.41
CA MET A 1 42.70 -33.08 1.74
C MET A 1 42.65 -31.55 1.52
N ILE A 2 41.52 -30.92 1.69
CA ILE A 2 41.37 -29.45 1.58
C ILE A 2 42.04 -28.85 2.82
N ASN A 3 43.03 -27.98 2.58
CA ASN A 3 43.89 -27.41 3.60
C ASN A 3 43.06 -26.57 4.58
N LYS A 4 43.10 -26.90 5.90
CA LYS A 4 42.34 -26.17 6.95
C LYS A 4 42.57 -24.65 6.90
N LEU A 5 43.72 -24.22 6.37
CA LEU A 5 44.06 -22.81 6.15
C LEU A 5 43.20 -22.16 5.08
N TYR A 6 42.81 -22.88 4.01
CA TYR A 6 41.90 -22.36 2.96
C TYR A 6 40.47 -22.19 3.48
N LEU A 7 40.01 -23.09 4.35
CA LEU A 7 38.69 -22.99 4.97
C LEU A 7 38.60 -21.78 5.92
N LEU A 8 39.69 -21.51 6.66
CA LEU A 8 39.78 -20.37 7.56
C LEU A 8 39.81 -19.03 6.79
N LEU A 9 40.55 -18.96 5.70
CA LEU A 9 40.57 -17.80 4.80
C LEU A 9 39.23 -17.55 4.14
N LEU A 10 38.52 -18.58 3.72
CA LEU A 10 37.16 -18.45 3.17
C LEU A 10 36.15 -17.95 4.21
N MET A 11 36.23 -18.40 5.48
CA MET A 11 35.39 -17.91 6.55
C MET A 11 35.67 -16.44 6.89
N VAL A 12 36.92 -16.01 6.88
CA VAL A 12 37.30 -14.62 7.14
C VAL A 12 36.83 -13.71 5.98
N PHE A 13 36.98 -14.13 4.72
CA PHE A 13 36.45 -13.39 3.58
C PHE A 13 34.94 -13.30 3.56
N PHE A 14 34.23 -14.39 3.91
CA PHE A 14 32.78 -14.41 4.00
C PHE A 14 32.28 -13.50 5.14
N SER A 15 32.98 -13.49 6.28
CA SER A 15 32.67 -12.62 7.41
C SER A 15 32.83 -11.12 7.06
N SER A 16 33.91 -10.77 6.33
CA SER A 16 34.15 -9.39 5.90
C SER A 16 33.17 -8.92 4.81
N TYR A 17 32.73 -9.83 3.93
CA TYR A 17 31.71 -9.53 2.92
C TYR A 17 30.32 -9.38 3.54
N PHE A 18 30.01 -10.13 4.60
CA PHE A 18 28.73 -10.02 5.32
C PHE A 18 28.63 -8.72 6.13
N GLN A 19 29.77 -8.19 6.59
CA GLN A 19 29.82 -6.94 7.34
C GLN A 19 29.62 -5.70 6.46
N SER A 20 29.92 -5.77 5.16
CA SER A 20 29.69 -4.67 4.21
C SER A 20 28.27 -4.62 3.63
N LEU A 21 27.44 -5.63 3.92
CA LEU A 21 26.03 -5.69 3.53
C LEU A 21 25.07 -5.18 4.64
N VAL A 22 25.60 -4.89 5.82
CA VAL A 22 24.87 -4.20 6.87
C VAL A 22 25.14 -2.71 6.65
N ASP A 23 24.39 -2.09 5.74
CA ASP A 23 24.24 -0.64 5.72
C ASP A 23 23.84 -0.20 7.13
N GLU A 24 24.56 0.76 7.70
CA GLU A 24 24.15 1.41 8.94
C GLU A 24 22.82 2.13 8.67
N ASP A 25 21.71 1.43 8.88
CA ASP A 25 20.40 2.08 8.94
C ASP A 25 20.47 3.19 10.00
N PRO A 26 20.03 4.42 9.69
CA PRO A 26 20.02 5.50 10.67
C PRO A 26 19.22 5.04 11.88
N LEU A 27 19.71 5.36 13.08
CA LEU A 27 19.09 5.00 14.36
C LEU A 27 17.57 5.27 14.29
N PRO A 28 16.73 4.29 14.68
CA PRO A 28 15.28 4.42 14.62
C PRO A 28 14.84 5.63 15.45
N THR A 29 14.00 6.48 14.85
CA THR A 29 13.36 7.58 15.58
C THR A 29 12.47 7.02 16.68
N LEU A 30 12.47 7.65 17.85
CA LEU A 30 11.68 7.23 19.01
C LEU A 30 10.19 7.18 18.61
N GLY A 31 9.61 5.98 18.49
CA GLY A 31 8.22 5.76 18.06
C GLY A 31 8.03 4.93 16.79
N ASP A 32 9.08 4.70 16.00
CA ASP A 32 9.00 3.89 14.78
C ASP A 32 9.27 2.40 15.06
N TYR A 33 8.28 1.71 15.63
CA TYR A 33 8.33 0.26 15.85
C TYR A 33 8.32 -0.55 14.55
N SER A 34 8.09 0.09 13.39
CA SER A 34 8.02 -0.58 12.09
C SER A 34 9.40 -0.72 11.42
N SER A 35 10.38 0.07 11.84
CA SER A 35 11.72 0.08 11.24
C SER A 35 12.49 -1.24 11.43
N ALA A 36 12.08 -2.08 12.38
CA ALA A 36 12.76 -3.34 12.70
C ALA A 36 12.46 -4.51 11.74
N SER A 37 11.40 -4.45 10.91
CA SER A 37 10.97 -5.59 10.11
C SER A 37 11.24 -5.43 8.61
N ILE A 38 10.95 -4.26 8.05
CA ILE A 38 11.15 -3.97 6.62
C ILE A 38 11.64 -2.53 6.50
N SER A 39 12.78 -2.28 5.85
CA SER A 39 13.26 -0.93 5.56
C SER A 39 12.42 -0.26 4.48
N LEU A 40 12.50 1.07 4.33
CA LEU A 40 11.83 1.80 3.24
C LEU A 40 12.31 1.30 1.85
N SER A 41 13.59 0.98 1.72
CA SER A 41 14.13 0.37 0.49
C SER A 41 13.57 -1.03 0.25
N GLY A 42 13.35 -1.80 1.30
CA GLY A 42 12.70 -3.11 1.24
C GLY A 42 11.24 -3.01 0.80
N GLU A 43 10.48 -2.06 1.36
CA GLU A 43 9.11 -1.78 0.93
C GLU A 43 9.05 -1.34 -0.53
N TYR A 44 9.98 -0.48 -0.95
CA TYR A 44 10.09 -0.06 -2.34
C TYR A 44 10.32 -1.24 -3.29
N SER A 45 11.29 -2.11 -2.98
CA SER A 45 11.60 -3.30 -3.78
C SER A 45 10.41 -4.26 -3.86
N LEU A 46 9.74 -4.51 -2.71
CA LEU A 46 8.54 -5.32 -2.63
C LEU A 46 7.42 -4.74 -3.50
N GLY A 47 7.23 -3.43 -3.41
CA GLY A 47 6.23 -2.71 -4.20
C GLY A 47 6.47 -2.85 -5.71
N ARG A 48 7.72 -2.78 -6.18
CA ARG A 48 8.04 -2.95 -7.62
C ARG A 48 7.69 -4.35 -8.12
N ILE A 49 7.99 -5.38 -7.31
CA ILE A 49 7.62 -6.77 -7.64
C ILE A 49 6.09 -6.90 -7.69
N TRP A 50 5.40 -6.41 -6.65
CA TRP A 50 3.95 -6.43 -6.58
C TRP A 50 3.31 -5.70 -7.78
N LEU A 51 3.80 -4.50 -8.10
CA LEU A 51 3.30 -3.68 -9.20
C LEU A 51 3.42 -4.40 -10.56
N SER A 52 4.56 -5.05 -10.80
CA SER A 52 4.77 -5.81 -12.03
C SER A 52 3.76 -6.96 -12.19
N MET A 53 3.49 -7.68 -11.10
CA MET A 53 2.50 -8.78 -11.09
C MET A 53 1.07 -8.24 -11.24
N TYR A 54 0.77 -7.13 -10.56
CA TYR A 54 -0.56 -6.52 -10.57
C TYR A 54 -0.92 -5.99 -11.96
N ARG A 55 0.00 -5.29 -12.64
CA ARG A 55 -0.17 -4.81 -14.03
C ARG A 55 -0.40 -5.95 -15.02
N GLY A 56 0.17 -7.12 -14.77
CA GLY A 56 -0.05 -8.31 -15.59
C GLY A 56 -1.44 -8.94 -15.42
N SER A 57 -2.17 -8.63 -14.35
CA SER A 57 -3.46 -9.24 -14.01
C SER A 57 -4.66 -8.29 -14.06
N THR A 58 -4.43 -6.99 -14.24
CA THR A 58 -5.47 -5.97 -14.22
C THR A 58 -5.47 -5.14 -15.50
N LYS A 59 -6.60 -4.51 -15.80
CA LYS A 59 -6.73 -3.61 -16.94
C LYS A 59 -6.54 -2.16 -16.47
N GLU A 60 -5.39 -1.58 -16.82
CA GLU A 60 -5.14 -0.16 -16.57
C GLU A 60 -5.88 0.71 -17.58
N HIS A 61 -6.44 1.81 -17.08
CA HIS A 61 -6.96 2.89 -17.90
C HIS A 61 -5.82 3.85 -18.27
N SER A 62 -5.63 4.10 -19.57
CA SER A 62 -4.46 4.80 -20.10
C SER A 62 -4.75 6.24 -20.54
N ASP A 63 -5.65 6.96 -19.85
CA ASP A 63 -5.89 8.38 -20.13
C ASP A 63 -4.77 9.23 -19.52
N PRO A 64 -3.95 9.94 -20.34
CA PRO A 64 -2.85 10.75 -19.86
C PRO A 64 -3.30 11.96 -19.01
N LEU A 65 -4.49 12.53 -19.29
CA LEU A 65 -5.01 13.68 -18.54
C LEU A 65 -5.42 13.27 -17.14
N MET A 66 -6.13 12.14 -17.02
CA MET A 66 -6.49 11.60 -15.70
C MET A 66 -5.25 11.21 -14.90
N ARG A 67 -4.25 10.64 -15.56
CA ARG A 67 -2.99 10.28 -14.92
C ARG A 67 -2.27 11.52 -14.38
N THR A 68 -2.08 12.53 -15.23
CA THR A 68 -1.42 13.79 -14.83
C THR A 68 -2.18 14.47 -13.69
N TYR A 69 -3.51 14.51 -13.77
CA TYR A 69 -4.34 15.06 -12.69
C TYR A 69 -4.13 14.32 -11.35
N LEU A 70 -4.13 13.00 -11.37
CA LEU A 70 -3.90 12.20 -10.16
C LEU A 70 -2.49 12.42 -9.61
N GLU A 71 -1.48 12.45 -10.48
CA GLU A 71 -0.09 12.72 -10.11
C GLU A 71 0.04 14.09 -9.44
N ASP A 72 -0.48 15.15 -10.04
CA ASP A 72 -0.46 16.51 -9.52
C ASP A 72 -1.18 16.60 -8.16
N LEU A 73 -2.35 15.97 -8.05
CA LEU A 73 -3.10 15.94 -6.78
C LEU A 73 -2.29 15.26 -5.68
N ILE A 74 -1.75 14.07 -5.94
CA ILE A 74 -0.99 13.31 -4.95
C ILE A 74 0.29 14.03 -4.53
N TYR A 75 1.05 14.59 -5.48
CA TYR A 75 2.25 15.35 -5.15
C TYR A 75 1.91 16.57 -4.30
N ARG A 76 0.86 17.32 -4.62
CA ARG A 76 0.37 18.45 -3.82
C ARG A 76 -0.01 18.01 -2.40
N LEU A 77 -0.76 16.92 -2.24
CA LEU A 77 -1.14 16.40 -0.94
C LEU A 77 0.06 15.84 -0.15
N SER A 78 1.05 15.31 -0.85
CA SER A 78 2.26 14.77 -0.21
C SER A 78 3.15 15.84 0.40
N GLU A 79 3.08 17.08 -0.06
CA GLU A 79 3.86 18.21 0.50
C GLU A 79 3.52 18.49 1.96
N THR A 80 2.26 18.29 2.33
CA THR A 80 1.74 18.51 3.69
C THR A 80 1.58 17.24 4.50
N SER A 81 1.85 16.08 3.88
CA SER A 81 1.78 14.76 4.51
C SER A 81 3.06 14.41 5.26
N GLU A 82 3.00 13.31 6.03
CA GLU A 82 4.15 12.73 6.74
C GLU A 82 4.87 11.64 5.89
N VAL A 83 4.58 11.52 4.59
CA VAL A 83 5.21 10.53 3.71
C VAL A 83 6.68 10.85 3.50
N GLN A 84 7.57 9.92 3.86
CA GLN A 84 9.02 10.08 3.75
C GLN A 84 9.53 9.76 2.34
N ASP A 85 9.03 8.69 1.73
CA ASP A 85 9.42 8.27 0.37
C ASP A 85 8.34 8.65 -0.63
N ARG A 86 8.63 9.66 -1.47
CA ARG A 86 7.70 10.20 -2.46
C ARG A 86 7.91 9.64 -3.88
N ARG A 87 8.55 8.49 -4.00
CA ARG A 87 8.69 7.78 -5.28
C ARG A 87 7.39 7.05 -5.61
N PHE A 88 6.35 7.81 -5.93
CA PHE A 88 5.04 7.25 -6.21
C PHE A 88 4.97 6.55 -7.55
N GLU A 89 4.11 5.52 -7.61
CA GLU A 89 3.65 4.87 -8.83
C GLU A 89 2.13 4.86 -8.83
N PHE A 90 1.55 5.17 -9.97
CA PHE A 90 0.11 5.35 -10.09
C PHE A 90 -0.50 4.28 -10.98
N ILE A 91 -1.66 3.76 -10.57
CA ILE A 91 -2.46 2.81 -11.34
C ILE A 91 -3.89 3.32 -11.36
N ILE A 92 -4.42 3.61 -12.55
CA ILE A 92 -5.84 3.88 -12.73
C ILE A 92 -6.46 2.62 -13.33
N LEU A 93 -7.41 2.00 -12.63
CA LEU A 93 -8.04 0.77 -13.07
C LEU A 93 -9.33 1.03 -13.84
N GLU A 94 -9.52 0.30 -14.94
CA GLU A 94 -10.77 0.32 -15.71
C GLU A 94 -11.85 -0.47 -14.98
N ASP A 95 -12.22 0.01 -13.80
CA ASP A 95 -13.22 -0.58 -12.93
C ASP A 95 -14.20 0.51 -12.46
N LYS A 96 -15.50 0.20 -12.49
CA LYS A 96 -16.57 1.13 -12.10
C LYS A 96 -16.88 1.12 -10.61
N THR A 97 -16.28 0.22 -9.86
CA THR A 97 -16.45 0.19 -8.40
C THR A 97 -15.75 1.37 -7.75
N ILE A 98 -16.30 1.85 -6.63
CA ILE A 98 -15.65 2.88 -5.82
C ILE A 98 -14.53 2.21 -5.04
N ASN A 99 -13.29 2.46 -5.44
CA ASN A 99 -12.11 1.93 -4.76
C ASN A 99 -10.87 2.81 -4.98
N ALA A 100 -10.05 2.87 -3.95
CA ALA A 100 -8.69 3.37 -3.99
C ALA A 100 -7.85 2.58 -2.99
N PHE A 101 -6.55 2.54 -3.17
CA PHE A 101 -5.67 1.83 -2.24
C PHE A 101 -4.25 2.37 -2.30
N ALA A 102 -3.54 2.23 -1.19
CA ALA A 102 -2.11 2.39 -1.11
C ALA A 102 -1.42 1.03 -0.88
N ALA A 103 -0.36 0.77 -1.64
CA ALA A 103 0.46 -0.43 -1.48
C ALA A 103 1.92 -0.05 -1.16
N PRO A 104 2.71 -0.97 -0.57
CA PRO A 104 4.11 -0.71 -0.20
C PRO A 104 4.92 -0.13 -1.35
N GLY A 105 5.90 0.72 -1.02
CA GLY A 105 6.78 1.32 -2.02
C GLY A 105 6.15 2.46 -2.81
N GLY A 106 5.16 3.15 -2.21
CA GLY A 106 4.57 4.36 -2.78
C GLY A 106 3.59 4.10 -3.93
N ILE A 107 3.01 2.90 -4.02
CA ILE A 107 2.01 2.60 -5.05
C ILE A 107 0.66 3.13 -4.62
N ILE A 108 0.01 3.89 -5.49
CA ILE A 108 -1.34 4.42 -5.31
C ILE A 108 -2.20 3.95 -6.48
N GLY A 109 -3.23 3.19 -6.14
CA GLY A 109 -4.21 2.70 -7.09
C GLY A 109 -5.57 3.36 -6.90
N ILE A 110 -6.30 3.58 -7.98
CA ILE A 110 -7.64 4.15 -7.98
C ILE A 110 -8.47 3.57 -9.11
N ASN A 111 -9.72 3.25 -8.82
CA ASN A 111 -10.67 2.80 -9.83
C ASN A 111 -11.35 4.00 -10.51
N LEU A 112 -11.73 3.87 -11.78
CA LEU A 112 -12.52 4.88 -12.47
C LEU A 112 -13.82 5.22 -11.73
N GLY A 113 -14.42 4.23 -11.04
CA GLY A 113 -15.62 4.44 -10.23
C GLY A 113 -15.43 5.49 -9.13
N MET A 114 -14.23 5.67 -8.60
CA MET A 114 -13.95 6.73 -7.63
C MET A 114 -14.15 8.11 -8.26
N PHE A 115 -13.57 8.36 -9.43
CA PHE A 115 -13.74 9.63 -10.16
C PHE A 115 -15.20 9.90 -10.53
N LEU A 116 -15.94 8.87 -10.93
CA LEU A 116 -17.33 8.99 -11.33
C LEU A 116 -18.28 9.29 -10.16
N ASN A 117 -17.83 9.03 -8.94
CA ASN A 117 -18.64 9.15 -7.73
C ASN A 117 -18.18 10.26 -6.78
N THR A 118 -17.21 11.07 -7.18
CA THR A 118 -16.82 12.30 -6.49
C THR A 118 -17.46 13.50 -7.20
N GLU A 119 -17.97 14.45 -6.44
CA GLU A 119 -18.58 15.69 -6.98
C GLU A 119 -17.63 16.88 -6.86
N ARG A 120 -16.67 16.79 -5.92
CA ARG A 120 -15.72 17.85 -5.62
C ARG A 120 -14.32 17.30 -5.54
N GLU A 121 -13.33 18.09 -5.94
CA GLU A 121 -11.92 17.70 -5.83
C GLU A 121 -11.53 17.36 -4.38
N GLY A 122 -12.07 18.09 -3.40
CA GLY A 122 -11.80 17.84 -1.99
C GLY A 122 -12.32 16.48 -1.48
N GLU A 123 -13.40 15.95 -2.06
CA GLU A 123 -13.88 14.60 -1.76
C GLU A 123 -12.85 13.56 -2.21
N LEU A 124 -12.33 13.68 -3.44
CA LEU A 124 -11.26 12.80 -3.93
C LEU A 124 -9.98 12.98 -3.12
N ALA A 125 -9.60 14.24 -2.85
CA ALA A 125 -8.43 14.57 -2.04
C ALA A 125 -8.51 13.95 -0.65
N SER A 126 -9.71 13.88 -0.04
CA SER A 126 -9.89 13.27 1.28
C SER A 126 -9.56 11.79 1.29
N VAL A 127 -9.98 11.04 0.25
CA VAL A 127 -9.63 9.63 0.08
C VAL A 127 -8.12 9.49 -0.15
N MET A 128 -7.54 10.31 -1.01
CA MET A 128 -6.10 10.26 -1.27
C MET A 128 -5.26 10.63 -0.04
N CYS A 129 -5.72 11.56 0.80
CA CYS A 129 -5.07 11.85 2.09
C CYS A 129 -5.12 10.66 3.05
N HIS A 130 -6.23 9.91 3.06
CA HIS A 130 -6.36 8.68 3.84
C HIS A 130 -5.37 7.62 3.34
N GLU A 131 -5.25 7.41 2.03
CA GLU A 131 -4.28 6.47 1.45
C GLU A 131 -2.82 6.90 1.73
N LEU A 132 -2.52 8.20 1.61
CA LEU A 132 -1.20 8.74 1.98
C LEU A 132 -0.90 8.55 3.48
N ALA A 133 -1.91 8.59 4.34
CA ALA A 133 -1.74 8.29 5.76
C ALA A 133 -1.35 6.82 5.99
N HIS A 134 -1.94 5.88 5.25
CA HIS A 134 -1.53 4.47 5.29
C HIS A 134 -0.06 4.28 4.89
N LEU A 135 0.43 5.02 3.88
CA LEU A 135 1.84 5.00 3.48
C LEU A 135 2.75 5.64 4.54
N SER A 136 2.38 6.84 5.03
CA SER A 136 3.21 7.59 5.97
C SER A 136 3.36 6.87 7.31
N GLN A 137 2.29 6.22 7.79
CA GLN A 137 2.30 5.43 9.02
C GLN A 137 2.79 3.99 8.80
N ARG A 138 3.16 3.65 7.58
CA ARG A 138 3.69 2.34 7.21
C ARG A 138 2.82 1.19 7.72
N HIS A 139 1.49 1.34 7.58
CA HIS A 139 0.53 0.38 8.11
C HIS A 139 0.75 -1.04 7.59
N TYR A 140 1.21 -1.17 6.35
CA TYR A 140 1.61 -2.46 5.79
C TYR A 140 2.76 -3.08 6.58
N ALA A 141 3.89 -2.39 6.73
CA ALA A 141 5.05 -2.91 7.45
C ALA A 141 4.72 -3.24 8.90
N ARG A 142 3.91 -2.41 9.55
CA ARG A 142 3.42 -2.63 10.93
C ARG A 142 2.50 -3.85 11.04
N SER A 143 1.70 -4.15 10.01
CA SER A 143 0.85 -5.34 9.99
C SER A 143 1.66 -6.62 9.86
N GLN A 144 2.77 -6.59 9.13
CA GLN A 144 3.65 -7.74 8.94
C GLN A 144 4.40 -8.13 10.22
N ASN A 145 4.60 -7.22 11.16
CA ASN A 145 5.22 -7.53 12.47
C ASN A 145 4.41 -8.53 13.31
N LYS A 146 3.13 -8.72 13.01
CA LYS A 146 2.26 -9.70 13.70
C LYS A 146 2.45 -11.12 13.18
N VAL A 147 3.10 -11.30 12.05
CA VAL A 147 3.38 -12.61 11.44
C VAL A 147 4.90 -12.81 11.42
N SER A 148 5.38 -13.97 11.85
CA SER A 148 6.84 -14.26 11.84
C SER A 148 7.41 -14.01 10.43
N PRO A 149 8.57 -13.35 10.31
CA PRO A 149 9.24 -13.12 9.01
C PRO A 149 9.46 -14.42 8.22
N LEU A 150 9.72 -15.51 8.93
CA LEU A 150 9.87 -16.85 8.34
C LEU A 150 8.53 -17.35 7.75
N THR A 151 7.42 -17.14 8.47
CA THR A 151 6.09 -17.54 7.99
C THR A 151 5.69 -16.75 6.74
N ASN A 152 5.97 -15.45 6.72
CA ASN A 152 5.72 -14.61 5.54
C ASN A 152 6.57 -15.04 4.35
N ALA A 153 7.86 -15.27 4.54
CA ALA A 153 8.75 -15.76 3.48
C ALA A 153 8.29 -17.13 2.96
N LEU A 154 7.88 -18.04 3.83
CA LEU A 154 7.36 -19.35 3.45
C LEU A 154 6.01 -19.27 2.71
N MET A 155 5.12 -18.34 3.10
CA MET A 155 3.86 -18.11 2.38
C MET A 155 4.11 -17.57 0.97
N VAL A 156 4.99 -16.59 0.82
CA VAL A 156 5.34 -16.02 -0.49
C VAL A 156 6.04 -17.05 -1.37
N LEU A 157 7.06 -17.72 -0.86
CA LEU A 157 7.78 -18.77 -1.59
C LEU A 157 6.88 -19.99 -1.87
N GLY A 158 6.02 -20.35 -0.93
CA GLY A 158 5.04 -21.42 -1.09
C GLY A 158 4.02 -21.12 -2.19
N SER A 159 3.50 -19.90 -2.25
CA SER A 159 2.56 -19.49 -3.30
C SER A 159 3.21 -19.50 -4.69
N ILE A 160 4.45 -19.02 -4.80
CA ILE A 160 5.24 -19.08 -6.05
C ILE A 160 5.53 -20.53 -6.45
N ALA A 161 5.91 -21.38 -5.49
CA ALA A 161 6.20 -22.78 -5.75
C ALA A 161 4.95 -23.56 -6.19
N VAL A 162 3.79 -23.32 -5.57
CA VAL A 162 2.50 -23.92 -5.95
C VAL A 162 2.07 -23.44 -7.33
N ALA A 163 2.21 -22.15 -7.63
CA ALA A 163 1.92 -21.59 -8.95
C ALA A 163 2.82 -22.21 -10.04
N ALA A 164 4.11 -22.36 -9.76
CA ALA A 164 5.07 -23.00 -10.68
C ALA A 164 4.83 -24.49 -10.86
N ALA A 165 4.44 -25.22 -9.79
CA ALA A 165 4.22 -26.66 -9.81
C ALA A 165 2.88 -27.06 -10.46
N SER A 166 1.85 -26.22 -10.34
CA SER A 166 0.49 -26.53 -10.79
C SER A 166 0.35 -26.58 -12.31
N ARG A 167 1.30 -26.01 -13.06
CA ARG A 167 1.20 -25.83 -14.53
C ARG A 167 -0.13 -25.24 -15.00
N ASN A 168 -0.89 -24.68 -14.06
CA ASN A 168 -2.18 -24.06 -14.31
C ASN A 168 -2.00 -22.55 -14.40
N PRO A 169 -2.26 -21.93 -15.57
CA PRO A 169 -2.17 -20.48 -15.72
C PRO A 169 -3.06 -19.72 -14.73
N GLU A 170 -4.19 -20.32 -14.31
CA GLU A 170 -5.10 -19.72 -13.31
C GLU A 170 -4.48 -19.68 -11.91
N ALA A 171 -3.60 -20.61 -11.54
CA ALA A 171 -2.91 -20.61 -10.27
C ALA A 171 -1.91 -19.42 -10.15
N ILE A 172 -1.38 -18.96 -11.29
CA ILE A 172 -0.54 -17.75 -11.36
C ILE A 172 -1.37 -16.49 -11.08
N LEU A 173 -2.67 -16.51 -11.38
CA LEU A 173 -3.58 -15.39 -11.12
C LEU A 173 -4.03 -15.31 -9.66
N ILE A 174 -3.99 -16.41 -8.91
CA ILE A 174 -4.40 -16.46 -7.49
C ILE A 174 -3.35 -15.77 -6.60
N ALA A 175 -2.07 -15.84 -6.94
CA ALA A 175 -1.01 -15.22 -6.15
C ALA A 175 -1.13 -13.68 -6.05
N PRO A 176 -1.42 -12.93 -7.13
CA PRO A 176 -1.70 -11.50 -7.06
C PRO A 176 -2.92 -11.15 -6.21
N ALA A 177 -4.02 -11.90 -6.35
CA ALA A 177 -5.22 -11.68 -5.55
C ALA A 177 -4.99 -11.95 -4.05
N ALA A 178 -4.24 -13.00 -3.72
CA ALA A 178 -3.84 -13.29 -2.34
C ALA A 178 -2.89 -12.20 -1.79
N MET A 179 -1.97 -11.68 -2.59
CA MET A 179 -1.11 -10.57 -2.19
C MET A 179 -1.89 -9.27 -2.03
N GLN A 180 -2.89 -9.01 -2.87
CA GLN A 180 -3.81 -7.88 -2.73
C GLN A 180 -4.60 -8.01 -1.42
N GLN A 181 -5.17 -9.18 -1.12
CA GLN A 181 -5.91 -9.43 0.12
C GLN A 181 -5.02 -9.30 1.36
N MET A 182 -3.75 -9.66 1.30
CA MET A 182 -2.81 -9.50 2.41
C MET A 182 -2.44 -8.04 2.68
N SER A 183 -2.46 -7.17 1.67
CA SER A 183 -2.09 -5.75 1.80
C SER A 183 -3.21 -4.87 2.37
N ILE A 184 -4.46 -5.34 2.34
CA ILE A 184 -5.64 -4.48 2.47
C ILE A 184 -6.40 -4.67 3.80
N ASN A 185 -6.13 -5.71 4.59
CA ASN A 185 -6.82 -5.92 5.87
C ASN A 185 -6.20 -5.10 7.00
N PHE A 186 -6.37 -3.79 6.95
CA PHE A 186 -5.98 -2.92 8.04
C PHE A 186 -6.88 -3.09 9.26
N THR A 187 -6.29 -2.94 10.44
CA THR A 187 -7.06 -3.00 11.69
C THR A 187 -7.90 -1.73 11.85
N ARG A 188 -9.00 -1.81 12.60
CA ARG A 188 -9.80 -0.62 12.95
C ARG A 188 -8.97 0.51 13.56
N SER A 189 -7.89 0.17 14.28
CA SER A 189 -6.96 1.17 14.83
C SER A 189 -6.17 1.88 13.73
N ASN A 190 -5.72 1.14 12.71
CA ASN A 190 -5.02 1.73 11.57
C ASN A 190 -5.96 2.65 10.78
N GLU A 191 -7.22 2.27 10.62
CA GLU A 191 -8.23 3.11 9.96
C GLU A 191 -8.46 4.44 10.69
N LYS A 192 -8.67 4.38 12.03
CA LYS A 192 -8.82 5.59 12.85
C LYS A 192 -7.57 6.48 12.81
N GLU A 193 -6.38 5.89 12.78
CA GLU A 193 -5.12 6.61 12.63
C GLU A 193 -5.03 7.27 11.26
N ALA A 194 -5.36 6.53 10.19
CA ALA A 194 -5.37 7.05 8.81
C ALA A 194 -6.40 8.16 8.63
N ASP A 195 -7.60 8.04 9.19
CA ASP A 195 -8.62 9.11 9.17
C ASP A 195 -8.09 10.39 9.82
N ARG A 196 -7.55 10.27 11.03
CA ARG A 196 -7.04 11.43 11.78
C ARG A 196 -5.89 12.13 11.06
N ILE A 197 -4.93 11.37 10.56
CA ILE A 197 -3.75 11.89 9.87
C ILE A 197 -4.14 12.42 8.49
N GLY A 198 -4.99 11.68 7.75
CA GLY A 198 -5.50 12.08 6.45
C GLY A 198 -6.34 13.36 6.55
N PHE A 199 -7.19 13.49 7.56
CA PHE A 199 -7.96 14.71 7.82
C PHE A 199 -7.04 15.91 8.05
N ASN A 200 -6.02 15.77 8.91
CA ASN A 200 -5.06 16.84 9.16
C ASN A 200 -4.29 17.21 7.89
N ASN A 201 -3.94 16.22 7.06
CA ASN A 201 -3.28 16.45 5.78
C ASN A 201 -4.19 17.23 4.82
N LEU A 202 -5.46 16.83 4.70
CA LEU A 202 -6.47 17.50 3.86
C LEU A 202 -6.56 19.00 4.20
N VAL A 203 -6.70 19.31 5.48
CA VAL A 203 -6.78 20.70 5.98
C VAL A 203 -5.50 21.48 5.68
N LYS A 204 -4.33 20.90 5.94
CA LYS A 204 -3.02 21.53 5.65
C LYS A 204 -2.82 21.78 4.16
N ALA A 205 -3.35 20.91 3.30
CA ALA A 205 -3.32 21.05 1.85
C ALA A 205 -4.32 22.11 1.32
N GLY A 206 -5.09 22.74 2.22
CA GLY A 206 -6.01 23.84 1.89
C GLY A 206 -7.38 23.41 1.39
N PHE A 207 -7.76 22.16 1.55
CA PHE A 207 -9.10 21.68 1.22
C PHE A 207 -10.09 21.91 2.36
N ASN A 208 -11.38 21.92 2.03
CA ASN A 208 -12.43 22.02 3.03
C ASN A 208 -12.50 20.72 3.86
N PRO A 209 -12.43 20.78 5.21
CA PRO A 209 -12.56 19.61 6.07
C PRO A 209 -13.88 18.85 5.88
N ASP A 210 -14.98 19.53 5.51
CA ASP A 210 -16.28 18.92 5.28
C ASP A 210 -16.27 17.93 4.11
N ASP A 211 -15.33 18.08 3.16
CA ASP A 211 -15.25 17.22 1.98
C ASP A 211 -15.02 15.75 2.36
N MET A 212 -14.26 15.47 3.44
CA MET A 212 -14.09 14.10 3.95
C MET A 212 -15.41 13.52 4.46
N THR A 213 -16.16 14.29 5.24
CA THR A 213 -17.46 13.85 5.75
C THR A 213 -18.45 13.63 4.61
N MET A 214 -18.49 14.54 3.63
CA MET A 214 -19.35 14.42 2.46
C MET A 214 -19.04 13.17 1.65
N MET A 215 -17.76 12.86 1.44
CA MET A 215 -17.36 11.65 0.74
C MET A 215 -17.75 10.37 1.48
N PHE A 216 -17.57 10.32 2.78
CA PHE A 216 -17.98 9.17 3.60
C PHE A 216 -19.51 8.98 3.58
N GLN A 217 -20.29 10.06 3.71
CA GLN A 217 -21.75 10.00 3.63
C GLN A 217 -22.23 9.51 2.26
N ARG A 218 -21.58 9.98 1.19
CA ARG A 218 -21.86 9.53 -0.19
C ARG A 218 -21.59 8.03 -0.35
N MET A 219 -20.41 7.57 0.09
CA MET A 219 -20.08 6.15 0.05
C MET A 219 -21.08 5.31 0.85
N GLN A 220 -21.43 5.76 2.07
CA GLN A 220 -22.39 5.06 2.92
C GLN A 220 -23.79 5.00 2.29
N SER A 221 -24.28 6.13 1.76
CA SER A 221 -25.59 6.20 1.12
C SER A 221 -25.68 5.27 -0.09
N LYS A 222 -24.63 5.23 -0.90
CA LYS A 222 -24.58 4.32 -2.05
C LYS A 222 -24.51 2.86 -1.63
N TYR A 223 -23.68 2.54 -0.62
CA TYR A 223 -23.56 1.18 -0.07
C TYR A 223 -24.89 0.63 0.45
N GLN A 224 -25.75 1.48 1.00
CA GLN A 224 -27.07 1.07 1.50
C GLN A 224 -28.10 0.85 0.39
N ASN A 225 -27.93 1.49 -0.76
CA ASN A 225 -28.95 1.56 -1.82
C ASN A 225 -28.61 0.73 -3.08
N GLU A 226 -27.37 0.28 -3.22
CA GLU A 226 -26.89 -0.45 -4.40
C GLU A 226 -26.27 -1.79 -3.98
N ASP A 227 -26.12 -2.72 -4.94
CA ASP A 227 -25.51 -4.04 -4.69
C ASP A 227 -24.10 -3.90 -4.11
N SER A 228 -23.82 -4.65 -3.05
CA SER A 228 -22.60 -4.56 -2.24
C SER A 228 -21.29 -4.80 -3.03
N GLU A 229 -21.36 -5.41 -4.21
CA GLU A 229 -20.19 -5.65 -5.07
C GLU A 229 -19.59 -4.36 -5.65
N GLN A 230 -20.34 -3.25 -5.67
CA GLN A 230 -19.85 -1.96 -6.20
C GLN A 230 -18.97 -1.19 -5.22
N PHE A 231 -18.81 -1.66 -4.00
CA PHE A 231 -18.12 -0.93 -2.91
C PHE A 231 -16.93 -1.68 -2.33
N SER A 232 -15.97 -2.01 -3.18
CA SER A 232 -14.74 -2.67 -2.72
C SER A 232 -13.95 -1.83 -1.71
N TYR A 233 -14.05 -0.49 -1.76
CA TYR A 233 -13.41 0.40 -0.78
C TYR A 233 -13.89 0.15 0.65
N LEU A 234 -15.20 0.05 0.88
CA LEU A 234 -15.75 -0.18 2.23
C LEU A 234 -15.48 -1.59 2.76
N MET A 235 -15.16 -2.54 1.89
CA MET A 235 -14.74 -3.88 2.32
C MET A 235 -13.32 -3.86 2.89
N THR A 236 -12.47 -3.00 2.37
CA THR A 236 -11.07 -2.84 2.80
C THR A 236 -10.92 -1.79 3.88
N HIS A 237 -11.75 -0.74 3.83
CA HIS A 237 -11.81 0.39 4.76
C HIS A 237 -13.20 0.52 5.39
N PRO A 238 -13.59 -0.36 6.31
CA PRO A 238 -14.93 -0.35 6.90
C PRO A 238 -15.26 0.99 7.54
N LEU A 239 -16.46 1.52 7.27
CA LEU A 239 -17.00 2.74 7.86
C LEU A 239 -17.93 2.38 9.05
N PRO A 240 -17.42 2.12 10.26
CA PRO A 240 -18.30 2.10 11.41
C PRO A 240 -18.86 3.52 11.65
N SER A 241 -20.07 3.59 12.22
CA SER A 241 -20.73 4.88 12.53
C SER A 241 -19.85 5.87 13.32
N GLU A 242 -18.86 5.35 14.04
CA GLU A 242 -17.88 6.13 14.79
C GLU A 242 -16.89 6.93 13.91
N ARG A 243 -16.76 6.61 12.60
CA ARG A 243 -15.90 7.36 11.66
C ARG A 243 -16.61 8.58 11.06
N LEU A 244 -17.93 8.70 11.27
CA LEU A 244 -18.76 9.80 10.79
C LEU A 244 -19.01 10.88 11.86
N SER A 245 -18.53 10.65 13.08
CA SER A 245 -18.65 11.56 14.24
C SER A 245 -17.33 12.26 14.54
#